data_543bfebf251ffe43426fb2f8faea5952
#
_entry.id   543bfebf251ffe43426fb2f8faea5952
#
_cell.length_a   1.000
_cell.length_b   1.000
_cell.length_c   1.000
_cell.angle_alpha   90.00
_cell.angle_beta   90.00
_cell.angle_gamma   90.00
#
_symmetry.space_group_name_H-M   'P 1'
#
loop_
_entity.id
_entity.type
_entity.pdbx_description
1 polymer ?
#
loop_
_entity_poly.entity_id
_entity_poly.type
_entity_poly.pdbx_seq_one_letter_code
_entity_poly.pdbx_strand_id
1 'polypeptide(L)'
;MPAELVKKYGKSDKQWVWQYIFPSTKLSVDPKSKVIRRHHLHESTLQKTVRNTARKVNIAKRVTCHTFRHSFATHNLERGMDIRTLQLLLGHTDVSTTMIYTHTANFSKGKTSSPLDFL
;
A
#
# COMPACT_ATOMS: atom_id res chain seq x y z
N MET A 1 12.96 13.90 0.85
CA MET A 1 12.88 14.69 2.10
C MET A 1 12.13 16.00 1.80
N PRO A 2 11.09 16.34 2.56
CA PRO A 2 10.38 17.61 2.40
C PRO A 2 11.30 18.82 2.63
N ALA A 3 11.03 19.93 1.93
CA ALA A 3 11.90 21.11 1.96
C ALA A 3 12.10 21.71 3.37
N GLU A 4 11.08 21.64 4.21
CA GLU A 4 11.15 22.09 5.59
C GLU A 4 12.11 21.26 6.45
N LEU A 5 12.18 19.97 6.19
CA LEU A 5 13.07 19.05 6.88
C LEU A 5 14.52 19.19 6.42
N VAL A 6 14.74 19.60 5.17
CA VAL A 6 16.08 19.88 4.65
C VAL A 6 16.75 21.01 5.46
N LYS A 7 15.98 22.05 5.80
CA LYS A 7 16.48 23.14 6.67
C LYS A 7 16.87 22.64 8.05
N LYS A 8 16.13 21.66 8.59
CA LYS A 8 16.37 21.14 9.94
C LYS A 8 17.50 20.13 10.01
N TYR A 9 17.62 19.26 9.02
CA TYR A 9 18.54 18.11 9.05
C TYR A 9 19.72 18.20 8.07
N GLY A 10 19.83 19.29 7.31
CA GLY A 10 20.95 19.55 6.41
C GLY A 10 21.15 18.46 5.36
N LYS A 11 22.36 17.90 5.30
CA LYS A 11 22.74 16.89 4.29
C LYS A 11 22.26 15.46 4.61
N SER A 12 21.38 15.31 5.57
CA SER A 12 20.87 13.99 5.99
C SER A 12 19.99 13.30 4.94
N ASP A 13 19.62 14.01 3.88
CA ASP A 13 18.81 13.48 2.78
C ASP A 13 19.40 12.26 2.06
N LYS A 14 20.73 12.08 2.19
CA LYS A 14 21.45 10.90 1.66
C LYS A 14 21.45 9.70 2.59
N GLN A 15 20.98 9.85 3.81
CA GLN A 15 20.95 8.76 4.77
C GLN A 15 19.89 7.72 4.40
N TRP A 16 20.16 6.47 4.76
CA TRP A 16 19.28 5.32 4.51
C TRP A 16 17.82 5.56 4.96
N VAL A 17 17.62 6.18 6.10
CA VAL A 17 16.30 6.45 6.67
C VAL A 17 15.41 7.32 5.77
N TRP A 18 15.99 8.12 4.87
CA TRP A 18 15.28 8.98 3.95
C TRP A 18 15.11 8.40 2.54
N GLN A 19 15.58 7.17 2.32
CA GLN A 19 15.41 6.52 1.04
C GLN A 19 13.95 6.07 0.84
N TYR A 20 13.47 6.18 -0.37
CA TYR A 20 12.15 5.64 -0.70
C TYR A 20 12.19 4.11 -0.71
N ILE A 21 11.17 3.48 -0.13
CA ILE A 21 11.01 2.02 -0.14
C ILE A 21 10.74 1.55 -1.58
N PHE A 22 9.94 2.32 -2.31
CA PHE A 22 9.64 2.07 -3.72
C PHE A 22 10.13 3.25 -4.57
N PRO A 23 11.42 3.26 -4.97
CA PRO A 23 11.97 4.33 -5.79
C PRO A 23 11.51 4.21 -7.24
N SER A 24 11.46 5.33 -7.93
CA SER A 24 11.24 5.35 -9.38
C SER A 24 12.41 4.71 -10.13
N THR A 25 12.13 4.09 -11.27
CA THR A 25 13.17 3.55 -12.16
C THR A 25 13.95 4.64 -12.87
N LYS A 26 13.38 5.84 -13.01
CA LYS A 26 13.99 6.97 -13.70
C LYS A 26 14.41 8.06 -12.71
N LEU A 27 15.52 8.73 -13.06
CA LEU A 27 15.92 9.97 -12.40
C LEU A 27 15.10 11.14 -12.94
N SER A 28 14.80 12.10 -12.10
CA SER A 28 14.08 13.32 -12.49
C SER A 28 14.74 14.56 -11.89
N VAL A 29 14.47 15.70 -12.51
CA VAL A 29 14.94 17.00 -12.00
C VAL A 29 13.93 17.55 -11.03
N ASP A 30 14.39 17.88 -9.82
CA ASP A 30 13.55 18.54 -8.83
C ASP A 30 13.19 19.96 -9.33
N PRO A 31 11.89 20.28 -9.47
CA PRO A 31 11.47 21.58 -9.99
C PRO A 31 11.89 22.77 -9.09
N LYS A 32 12.11 22.54 -7.81
CA LYS A 32 12.51 23.59 -6.86
C LYS A 32 14.03 23.78 -6.78
N SER A 33 14.76 22.69 -6.60
CA SER A 33 16.22 22.73 -6.40
C SER A 33 17.04 22.56 -7.67
N LYS A 34 16.42 22.13 -8.78
CA LYS A 34 17.05 21.81 -10.07
C LYS A 34 18.06 20.67 -9.96
N VAL A 35 18.09 19.94 -8.86
CA VAL A 35 18.97 18.79 -8.64
C VAL A 35 18.35 17.54 -9.23
N ILE A 36 19.15 16.71 -9.90
CA ILE A 36 18.71 15.40 -10.40
C ILE A 36 18.59 14.45 -9.22
N ARG A 37 17.39 13.93 -9.00
CA ARG A 37 17.08 13.01 -7.90
C ARG A 37 16.23 11.86 -8.37
N ARG A 38 16.29 10.76 -7.62
CA ARG A 38 15.36 9.66 -7.77
C ARG A 38 14.14 9.89 -6.88
N HIS A 39 12.99 9.99 -7.50
CA HIS A 39 11.72 10.16 -6.79
C HIS A 39 11.12 8.80 -6.42
N HIS A 40 10.01 8.79 -5.66
CA HIS A 40 9.25 7.56 -5.41
C HIS A 40 8.57 7.08 -6.68
N LEU A 41 8.22 5.79 -6.70
CA LEU A 41 7.42 5.20 -7.77
C LEU A 41 6.06 5.89 -7.84
N HIS A 42 5.64 6.27 -9.05
CA HIS A 42 4.31 6.88 -9.22
C HIS A 42 3.22 5.82 -9.04
N GLU A 43 2.14 6.15 -8.33
CA GLU A 43 1.04 5.22 -8.05
C GLU A 43 0.41 4.64 -9.32
N SER A 44 0.30 5.43 -10.39
CA SER A 44 -0.23 4.96 -11.67
C SER A 44 0.56 3.82 -12.28
N THR A 45 1.88 3.78 -12.07
CA THR A 45 2.75 2.69 -12.53
C THR A 45 2.36 1.38 -11.87
N LEU A 46 2.17 1.37 -10.57
CA LEU A 46 1.74 0.19 -9.84
C LEU A 46 0.34 -0.26 -10.27
N GLN A 47 -0.59 0.68 -10.39
CA GLN A 47 -1.97 0.39 -10.82
C GLN A 47 -2.01 -0.26 -12.21
N LYS A 48 -1.25 0.28 -13.17
CA LYS A 48 -1.14 -0.29 -14.52
C LYS A 48 -0.51 -1.68 -14.51
N THR A 49 0.53 -1.88 -13.72
CA THR A 49 1.21 -3.18 -13.59
C THR A 49 0.26 -4.24 -13.05
N VAL A 50 -0.48 -3.94 -12.00
CA VAL A 50 -1.48 -4.85 -11.42
C VAL A 50 -2.54 -5.22 -12.45
N ARG A 51 -3.08 -4.23 -13.16
CA ARG A 51 -4.10 -4.45 -14.18
C ARG A 51 -3.59 -5.31 -15.34
N ASN A 52 -2.41 -5.00 -15.84
CA ASN A 52 -1.82 -5.73 -16.96
C ASN A 52 -1.47 -7.17 -16.57
N THR A 53 -0.95 -7.38 -15.37
CA THR A 53 -0.64 -8.72 -14.85
C THR A 53 -1.90 -9.55 -14.70
N ALA A 54 -2.98 -8.98 -14.16
CA ALA A 54 -4.26 -9.67 -14.04
C ALA A 54 -4.80 -10.14 -15.41
N ARG A 55 -4.63 -9.32 -16.45
CA ARG A 55 -4.99 -9.70 -17.82
C ARG A 55 -4.13 -10.83 -18.36
N LYS A 56 -2.81 -10.77 -18.13
CA LYS A 56 -1.87 -11.81 -18.58
C LYS A 56 -2.16 -13.19 -17.98
N VAL A 57 -2.61 -13.23 -16.74
CA VAL A 57 -2.95 -14.48 -16.05
C VAL A 57 -4.44 -14.86 -16.22
N ASN A 58 -5.14 -14.19 -17.11
CA ASN A 58 -6.55 -14.46 -17.48
C ASN A 58 -7.52 -14.43 -16.29
N ILE A 59 -7.33 -13.51 -15.34
CA ILE A 59 -8.31 -13.28 -14.29
C ILE A 59 -9.47 -12.49 -14.88
N ALA A 60 -10.67 -13.11 -14.92
CA ALA A 60 -11.86 -12.52 -15.49
C ALA A 60 -12.40 -11.32 -14.68
N LYS A 61 -12.15 -11.31 -13.38
CA LYS A 61 -12.56 -10.22 -12.49
C LYS A 61 -11.63 -9.02 -12.60
N ARG A 62 -12.21 -7.84 -12.37
CA ARG A 62 -11.41 -6.60 -12.27
C ARG A 62 -10.54 -6.65 -11.03
N VAL A 63 -9.23 -6.60 -11.22
CA VAL A 63 -8.24 -6.57 -10.13
C VAL A 63 -7.53 -5.22 -10.12
N THR A 64 -7.52 -4.57 -8.97
CA THR A 64 -6.86 -3.28 -8.75
C THR A 64 -6.03 -3.35 -7.46
N CYS A 65 -5.23 -2.32 -7.19
CA CYS A 65 -4.54 -2.21 -5.90
C CYS A 65 -5.52 -2.22 -4.72
N HIS A 66 -6.68 -1.62 -4.90
CA HIS A 66 -7.76 -1.63 -3.90
C HIS A 66 -8.28 -3.03 -3.60
N THR A 67 -8.30 -3.90 -4.61
CA THR A 67 -8.68 -5.32 -4.44
C THR A 67 -7.73 -6.02 -3.48
N PHE A 68 -6.43 -5.82 -3.61
CA PHE A 68 -5.43 -6.39 -2.69
C PHE A 68 -5.58 -5.84 -1.28
N ARG A 69 -5.77 -4.53 -1.15
CA ARG A 69 -6.00 -3.87 0.14
C ARG A 69 -7.24 -4.43 0.84
N HIS A 70 -8.32 -4.58 0.11
CA HIS A 70 -9.59 -5.14 0.62
C HIS A 70 -9.41 -6.60 1.06
N SER A 71 -8.75 -7.41 0.24
CA SER A 71 -8.46 -8.82 0.58
C SER A 71 -7.59 -8.94 1.81
N PHE A 72 -6.55 -8.12 1.93
CA PHE A 72 -5.69 -8.09 3.11
C PHE A 72 -6.50 -7.79 4.38
N ALA A 73 -7.32 -6.74 4.32
CA ALA A 73 -8.15 -6.34 5.46
C ALA A 73 -9.12 -7.45 5.88
N THR A 74 -9.86 -8.01 4.93
CA THR A 74 -10.86 -9.04 5.17
C THR A 74 -10.23 -10.31 5.75
N HIS A 75 -9.16 -10.82 5.16
CA HIS A 75 -8.50 -12.03 5.62
C HIS A 75 -7.89 -11.89 7.02
N ASN A 76 -7.31 -10.73 7.32
CA ASN A 76 -6.75 -10.51 8.64
C ASN A 76 -7.82 -10.37 9.73
N LEU A 77 -8.97 -9.76 9.41
CA LEU A 77 -10.10 -9.74 10.32
C LEU A 77 -10.66 -11.14 10.57
N GLU A 78 -10.79 -11.95 9.53
CA GLU A 78 -11.24 -13.34 9.65
C GLU A 78 -10.30 -14.18 10.54
N ARG A 79 -9.00 -13.87 10.52
CA ARG A 79 -8.00 -14.50 11.37
C ARG A 79 -7.98 -13.98 12.81
N GLY A 80 -8.84 -13.04 13.12
CA GLY A 80 -8.95 -12.47 14.46
C GLY A 80 -8.06 -11.27 14.74
N MET A 81 -7.51 -10.64 13.69
CA MET A 81 -6.77 -9.40 13.89
C MET A 81 -7.67 -8.31 14.45
N ASP A 82 -7.16 -7.59 15.45
CA ASP A 82 -7.85 -6.45 16.04
C ASP A 82 -8.04 -5.32 15.01
N ILE A 83 -9.25 -4.72 15.02
CA ILE A 83 -9.59 -3.62 14.10
C ILE A 83 -8.62 -2.44 14.20
N ARG A 84 -8.20 -2.12 15.43
CA ARG A 84 -7.28 -1.01 15.65
C ARG A 84 -5.91 -1.28 15.05
N THR A 85 -5.40 -2.49 15.18
CA THR A 85 -4.16 -2.92 14.54
C THR A 85 -4.28 -2.86 13.02
N LEU A 86 -5.38 -3.35 12.48
CA LEU A 86 -5.65 -3.29 11.05
C LEU A 86 -5.73 -1.84 10.54
N GLN A 87 -6.39 -0.96 11.28
CA GLN A 87 -6.47 0.46 10.97
C GLN A 87 -5.07 1.09 10.85
N LEU A 88 -4.18 0.79 11.79
CA LEU A 88 -2.80 1.28 11.78
C LEU A 88 -2.02 0.76 10.57
N LEU A 89 -2.15 -0.53 10.26
CA LEU A 89 -1.49 -1.15 9.10
C LEU A 89 -1.97 -0.59 7.76
N LEU A 90 -3.25 -0.28 7.66
CA LEU A 90 -3.85 0.30 6.45
C LEU A 90 -3.65 1.81 6.34
N GLY A 91 -3.21 2.46 7.42
CA GLY A 91 -3.04 3.92 7.46
C GLY A 91 -4.35 4.69 7.50
N HIS A 92 -5.45 4.08 7.93
CA HIS A 92 -6.73 4.77 8.10
C HIS A 92 -6.67 5.70 9.30
N THR A 93 -7.10 6.95 9.11
CA THR A 93 -7.23 7.93 10.19
C THR A 93 -8.55 7.81 10.96
N ASP A 94 -9.55 7.20 10.32
CA ASP A 94 -10.89 7.00 10.87
C ASP A 94 -11.22 5.51 10.97
N VAL A 95 -11.68 5.07 12.13
CA VAL A 95 -12.10 3.69 12.41
C VAL A 95 -13.28 3.28 11.52
N SER A 96 -14.19 4.20 11.18
CA SER A 96 -15.36 3.90 10.33
C SER A 96 -14.96 3.33 8.98
N THR A 97 -13.87 3.79 8.39
CA THR A 97 -13.34 3.27 7.13
C THR A 97 -12.92 1.81 7.25
N THR A 98 -12.31 1.42 8.37
CA THR A 98 -11.90 0.04 8.64
C THR A 98 -13.11 -0.85 8.97
N MET A 99 -14.14 -0.30 9.60
CA MET A 99 -15.36 -1.03 9.97
C MET A 99 -16.14 -1.60 8.77
N ILE A 100 -15.94 -1.05 7.56
CA ILE A 100 -16.53 -1.59 6.33
C ILE A 100 -16.12 -3.05 6.13
N TYR A 101 -14.90 -3.41 6.45
CA TYR A 101 -14.38 -4.78 6.31
C TYR A 101 -14.96 -5.75 7.32
N THR A 102 -15.46 -5.26 8.45
CA THR A 102 -16.08 -6.10 9.49
C THR A 102 -17.32 -6.81 8.99
N HIS A 103 -18.14 -6.14 8.17
CA HIS A 103 -19.33 -6.74 7.58
C HIS A 103 -18.97 -7.90 6.67
N THR A 104 -17.93 -7.75 5.85
CA THR A 104 -17.47 -8.82 4.94
C THR A 104 -16.92 -10.00 5.73
N ALA A 105 -16.13 -9.76 6.77
CA ALA A 105 -15.57 -10.80 7.63
C ALA A 105 -16.65 -11.58 8.39
N ASN A 106 -17.72 -10.91 8.82
CA ASN A 106 -18.84 -11.54 9.54
C ASN A 106 -19.59 -12.56 8.68
N PHE A 107 -19.68 -12.35 7.37
CA PHE A 107 -20.26 -13.34 6.46
C PHE A 107 -19.41 -14.61 6.34
N SER A 108 -18.15 -14.52 6.65
CA SER A 108 -17.19 -15.62 6.56
C SER A 108 -16.94 -16.33 7.90
N LYS A 109 -17.66 -15.97 8.96
CA LYS A 109 -17.49 -16.54 10.30
C LYS A 109 -17.67 -18.07 10.39
N GLY A 110 -18.30 -18.69 9.40
CA GLY A 110 -18.38 -20.14 9.28
C GLY A 110 -17.12 -20.80 8.70
N LYS A 111 -16.18 -20.00 8.21
CA LYS A 111 -14.92 -20.47 7.63
C LYS A 111 -13.78 -20.16 8.61
N THR A 112 -13.18 -21.18 9.16
CA THR A 112 -12.13 -21.07 10.17
C THR A 112 -10.77 -20.72 9.61
N SER A 113 -10.58 -20.79 8.29
CA SER A 113 -9.30 -20.55 7.64
C SER A 113 -9.44 -19.86 6.28
N SER A 114 -8.45 -19.05 5.93
CA SER A 114 -8.31 -18.51 4.58
C SER A 114 -7.80 -19.58 3.61
N PRO A 115 -8.18 -19.54 2.31
CA PRO A 115 -7.57 -20.41 1.30
C PRO A 115 -6.04 -20.37 1.28
N LEU A 116 -5.43 -19.25 1.64
CA LEU A 116 -3.99 -19.09 1.74
C LEU A 116 -3.35 -19.89 2.88
N ASP A 117 -4.13 -20.29 3.88
CA ASP A 117 -3.64 -21.09 5.01
C ASP A 117 -3.34 -22.54 4.62
N PHE A 118 -3.79 -22.97 3.46
CA PHE A 118 -3.58 -24.31 2.91
C PHE A 118 -2.44 -24.40 1.88
N LEU A 119 -1.76 -23.30 1.64
CA LEU A 119 -0.61 -23.23 0.74
C LEU A 119 0.71 -23.61 1.42
#